data_45a68aab418b992f63bd11a89b96396d
#
_entry.id   45a68aab418b992f63bd11a89b96396d
#
_cell.length_a   1.000
_cell.length_b   1.000
_cell.length_c   1.000
_cell.angle_alpha   90.00
_cell.angle_beta   90.00
_cell.angle_gamma   90.00
#
_symmetry.space_group_name_H-M   'P 1'
#
loop_
_entity.id
_entity.type
_entity.pdbx_description
1 polymer ?
#
loop_
_entity_poly.entity_id
_entity_poly.type
_entity_poly.pdbx_seq_one_letter_code
_entity_poly.pdbx_strand_id
1 'polypeptide(L)'
;FDHIFAEHQNTRLIIATFASNVDRVQQIINSAYKYGRKVVVEGRSMVNIISTASALGYLNVPENTLIEIDQMKNYPPEKMVLITTGSQGESMAALSRMAADVHRKVTIQPNDTIIFSSNPIPGNEKAVSKVINELSMKGAKVIFQDVHVSGHACLEEVKLIYGVVRPKYAIPVHGEYRHLTAQKHVVEDLGIPKENIFILASGNVL
;
A
#
# COMPACT_ATOMS: atom_id res chain seq x y z
N PHE A 1 -3.88 10.53 4.00
CA PHE A 1 -2.53 11.14 4.01
C PHE A 1 -2.52 12.54 4.59
N ASP A 2 -3.50 13.40 4.32
CA ASP A 2 -3.52 14.78 4.81
C ASP A 2 -3.23 14.92 6.31
N HIS A 3 -3.84 14.10 7.15
CA HIS A 3 -3.59 14.09 8.60
C HIS A 3 -2.12 13.77 8.92
N ILE A 4 -1.53 12.76 8.26
CA ILE A 4 -0.13 12.38 8.46
C ILE A 4 0.81 13.52 8.06
N PHE A 5 0.55 14.17 6.92
CA PHE A 5 1.35 15.30 6.46
C PHE A 5 1.24 16.51 7.41
N ALA A 6 0.04 16.75 7.96
CA ALA A 6 -0.18 17.83 8.93
C ALA A 6 0.55 17.59 10.25
N GLU A 7 0.55 16.35 10.75
CA GLU A 7 1.22 15.99 12.02
C GLU A 7 2.74 15.90 11.92
N HIS A 8 3.27 15.58 10.73
CA HIS A 8 4.70 15.33 10.52
C HIS A 8 5.39 16.39 9.65
N GLN A 9 5.10 17.67 9.91
CA GLN A 9 5.63 18.78 9.11
C GLN A 9 7.14 18.96 9.19
N ASN A 10 7.77 18.52 10.29
CA ASN A 10 9.19 18.75 10.57
C ASN A 10 10.06 17.51 10.32
N THR A 11 9.55 16.50 9.62
CA THR A 11 10.26 15.24 9.35
C THR A 11 10.26 14.90 7.87
N ARG A 12 11.27 14.19 7.40
CA ARG A 12 11.25 13.55 6.10
C ARG A 12 10.24 12.39 6.13
N LEU A 13 9.36 12.33 5.13
CA LEU A 13 8.40 11.24 4.99
C LEU A 13 8.92 10.20 3.99
N ILE A 14 8.86 8.93 4.37
CA ILE A 14 9.16 7.80 3.48
C ILE A 14 7.95 6.89 3.47
N ILE A 15 7.29 6.77 2.34
CA ILE A 15 6.01 6.07 2.20
C ILE A 15 6.19 4.85 1.33
N ALA A 16 6.06 3.67 1.94
CA ALA A 16 6.12 2.40 1.24
C ALA A 16 4.72 1.94 0.84
N THR A 17 4.52 1.68 -0.44
CA THR A 17 3.26 1.23 -1.00
C THR A 17 3.46 0.27 -2.17
N PHE A 18 2.39 -0.36 -2.63
CA PHE A 18 2.40 -1.13 -3.87
C PHE A 18 2.51 -0.18 -5.08
N ALA A 19 3.43 -0.49 -5.98
CA ALA A 19 3.59 0.28 -7.21
C ALA A 19 2.32 0.28 -8.10
N SER A 20 1.54 -0.80 -8.05
CA SER A 20 0.29 -0.95 -8.81
C SER A 20 -0.87 -0.09 -8.29
N ASN A 21 -0.76 0.48 -7.10
CA ASN A 21 -1.82 1.34 -6.54
C ASN A 21 -1.61 2.80 -6.95
N VAL A 22 -1.93 3.11 -8.21
CA VAL A 22 -1.75 4.45 -8.82
C VAL A 22 -2.55 5.51 -8.08
N ASP A 23 -3.78 5.21 -7.64
CA ASP A 23 -4.61 6.17 -6.90
C ASP A 23 -3.96 6.58 -5.58
N ARG A 24 -3.31 5.65 -4.89
CA ARG A 24 -2.59 5.93 -3.66
C ARG A 24 -1.36 6.80 -3.91
N VAL A 25 -0.63 6.50 -4.97
CA VAL A 25 0.49 7.35 -5.41
C VAL A 25 0.00 8.77 -5.72
N GLN A 26 -1.15 8.91 -6.40
CA GLN A 26 -1.75 10.21 -6.67
C GLN A 26 -2.11 10.96 -5.38
N GLN A 27 -2.70 10.28 -4.40
CA GLN A 27 -3.03 10.88 -3.10
C GLN A 27 -1.78 11.37 -2.37
N ILE A 28 -0.67 10.62 -2.41
CA ILE A 28 0.60 11.02 -1.80
C ILE A 28 1.15 12.27 -2.50
N ILE A 29 1.16 12.28 -3.84
CA ILE A 29 1.63 13.42 -4.64
C ILE A 29 0.79 14.67 -4.35
N ASN A 30 -0.54 14.54 -4.31
CA ASN A 30 -1.44 15.65 -4.01
C ASN A 30 -1.19 16.20 -2.60
N SER A 31 -1.02 15.34 -1.60
CA SER A 31 -0.68 15.77 -0.24
C SER A 31 0.70 16.45 -0.20
N ALA A 32 1.70 15.88 -0.88
CA ALA A 32 3.02 16.48 -0.95
C ALA A 32 2.98 17.88 -1.56
N TYR A 33 2.27 18.06 -2.67
CA TYR A 33 2.09 19.35 -3.31
C TYR A 33 1.39 20.35 -2.40
N LYS A 34 0.28 19.93 -1.75
CA LYS A 34 -0.48 20.77 -0.81
C LYS A 34 0.40 21.30 0.35
N TYR A 35 1.31 20.47 0.86
CA TYR A 35 2.21 20.83 1.95
C TYR A 35 3.58 21.39 1.47
N GLY A 36 3.71 21.72 0.19
CA GLY A 36 4.91 22.33 -0.38
C GLY A 36 6.15 21.44 -0.28
N ARG A 37 5.98 20.12 -0.43
CA ARG A 37 7.06 19.13 -0.38
C ARG A 37 7.44 18.65 -1.77
N LYS A 38 8.70 18.23 -1.93
CA LYS A 38 9.22 17.55 -3.11
C LYS A 38 9.07 16.05 -2.96
N VAL A 39 8.75 15.38 -4.05
CA VAL A 39 8.56 13.93 -4.10
C VAL A 39 9.72 13.29 -4.86
N VAL A 40 10.32 12.28 -4.28
CA VAL A 40 11.28 11.39 -4.91
C VAL A 40 10.66 10.00 -5.00
N VAL A 41 10.86 9.35 -6.12
CA VAL A 41 10.36 7.98 -6.35
C VAL A 41 11.54 7.02 -6.35
N GLU A 42 11.46 5.96 -5.54
CA GLU A 42 12.53 4.99 -5.42
C GLU A 42 11.99 3.55 -5.53
N GLY A 43 12.74 2.74 -6.27
CA GLY A 43 12.36 1.38 -6.62
C GLY A 43 11.96 1.27 -8.09
N ARG A 44 12.61 0.34 -8.82
CA ARG A 44 12.46 0.19 -10.27
C ARG A 44 11.02 0.06 -10.73
N SER A 45 10.22 -0.78 -10.07
CA SER A 45 8.81 -0.97 -10.43
C SER A 45 7.98 0.29 -10.18
N MET A 46 8.26 1.02 -9.10
CA MET A 46 7.57 2.28 -8.78
C MET A 46 7.85 3.35 -9.84
N VAL A 47 9.11 3.54 -10.20
CA VAL A 47 9.51 4.49 -11.25
C VAL A 47 8.83 4.15 -12.58
N ASN A 48 8.85 2.88 -13.00
CA ASN A 48 8.22 2.46 -14.25
C ASN A 48 6.70 2.69 -14.26
N ILE A 49 6.00 2.33 -13.17
CA ILE A 49 4.55 2.53 -13.07
C ILE A 49 4.19 4.01 -13.09
N ILE A 50 4.89 4.83 -12.32
CA ILE A 50 4.62 6.29 -12.29
C ILE A 50 4.87 6.92 -13.65
N SER A 51 5.96 6.58 -14.32
CA SER A 51 6.25 7.08 -15.67
C SER A 51 5.16 6.67 -16.66
N THR A 52 4.75 5.40 -16.65
CA THR A 52 3.70 4.90 -17.56
C THR A 52 2.34 5.53 -17.25
N ALA A 53 1.95 5.58 -15.97
CA ALA A 53 0.67 6.16 -15.54
C ALA A 53 0.58 7.66 -15.89
N SER A 54 1.69 8.40 -15.73
CA SER A 54 1.76 9.80 -16.13
C SER A 54 1.64 9.97 -17.65
N ALA A 55 2.34 9.15 -18.44
CA ALA A 55 2.28 9.20 -19.89
C ALA A 55 0.88 8.87 -20.44
N LEU A 56 0.14 8.00 -19.76
CA LEU A 56 -1.24 7.63 -20.10
C LEU A 56 -2.31 8.58 -19.52
N GLY A 57 -1.91 9.60 -18.75
CA GLY A 57 -2.83 10.55 -18.13
C GLY A 57 -3.58 10.03 -16.89
N TYR A 58 -3.20 8.86 -16.35
CA TYR A 58 -3.78 8.31 -15.11
C TYR A 58 -3.17 8.93 -13.85
N LEU A 59 -2.02 9.57 -13.96
CA LEU A 59 -1.35 10.24 -12.86
C LEU A 59 -1.07 11.69 -13.25
N ASN A 60 -1.59 12.62 -12.46
CA ASN A 60 -1.33 14.03 -12.61
C ASN A 60 -0.26 14.47 -11.60
N VAL A 61 0.89 14.86 -12.10
CA VAL A 61 2.00 15.37 -11.30
C VAL A 61 2.09 16.89 -11.46
N PRO A 62 1.78 17.66 -10.41
CA PRO A 62 1.94 19.12 -10.47
C PRO A 62 3.39 19.51 -10.76
N GLU A 63 3.58 20.59 -11.50
CA GLU A 63 4.91 21.09 -11.87
C GLU A 63 5.81 21.25 -10.64
N ASN A 64 7.08 20.94 -10.80
CA ASN A 64 8.10 21.05 -9.76
C ASN A 64 7.84 20.23 -8.48
N THR A 65 6.92 19.27 -8.49
CA THR A 65 6.66 18.39 -7.33
C THR A 65 7.56 17.18 -7.34
N LEU A 66 7.68 16.50 -8.47
CA LEU A 66 8.56 15.32 -8.62
C LEU A 66 9.98 15.78 -8.97
N ILE A 67 10.96 15.24 -8.27
CA ILE A 67 12.38 15.52 -8.49
C ILE A 67 13.19 14.23 -8.56
N GLU A 68 14.35 14.29 -9.20
CA GLU A 68 15.30 13.18 -9.25
C GLU A 68 15.95 12.97 -7.87
N ILE A 69 16.29 11.72 -7.56
CA ILE A 69 16.89 11.34 -6.28
C ILE A 69 18.18 12.12 -5.98
N ASP A 70 18.97 12.44 -7.00
CA ASP A 70 20.24 13.18 -6.84
C ASP A 70 20.02 14.65 -6.48
N GLN A 71 18.82 15.17 -6.71
CA GLN A 71 18.42 16.53 -6.30
C GLN A 71 17.98 16.61 -4.84
N MET A 72 17.76 15.48 -4.19
CA MET A 72 17.27 15.41 -2.81
C MET A 72 18.15 16.20 -1.83
N LYS A 73 19.47 16.21 -2.06
CA LYS A 73 20.44 16.97 -1.26
C LYS A 73 20.26 18.50 -1.28
N ASN A 74 19.48 19.01 -2.23
CA ASN A 74 19.22 20.44 -2.38
C ASN A 74 18.05 20.93 -1.53
N TYR A 75 17.36 20.02 -0.85
CA TYR A 75 16.17 20.31 -0.06
C TYR A 75 16.34 19.83 1.38
N PRO A 76 15.82 20.57 2.37
CA PRO A 76 15.86 20.10 3.75
C PRO A 76 14.94 18.89 3.95
N PRO A 77 15.23 17.99 4.91
CA PRO A 77 14.50 16.75 5.12
C PRO A 77 12.98 16.92 5.24
N GLU A 78 12.53 17.93 5.95
CA GLU A 78 11.11 18.22 6.17
C GLU A 78 10.35 18.63 4.89
N LYS A 79 11.08 18.97 3.82
CA LYS A 79 10.52 19.25 2.50
C LYS A 79 10.52 18.03 1.58
N MET A 80 10.91 16.87 2.08
CA MET A 80 11.06 15.67 1.27
C MET A 80 10.01 14.61 1.58
N VAL A 81 9.50 13.99 0.53
CA VAL A 81 8.70 12.78 0.56
C VAL A 81 9.32 11.76 -0.39
N LEU A 82 9.58 10.57 0.10
CA LEU A 82 10.02 9.45 -0.72
C LEU A 82 8.85 8.47 -0.88
N ILE A 83 8.50 8.15 -2.11
CA ILE A 83 7.58 7.04 -2.43
C ILE A 83 8.42 5.85 -2.83
N THR A 84 8.25 4.73 -2.14
CA THR A 84 9.15 3.57 -2.33
C THR A 84 8.40 2.24 -2.34
N THR A 85 9.05 1.23 -2.88
CA THR A 85 8.64 -0.18 -2.77
C THR A 85 9.18 -0.81 -1.48
N GLY A 86 8.63 -1.98 -1.09
CA GLY A 86 9.12 -2.73 0.07
C GLY A 86 8.14 -2.76 1.24
N SER A 87 6.87 -2.42 0.98
CA SER A 87 5.82 -2.48 2.01
C SER A 87 5.51 -3.92 2.48
N GLN A 88 6.03 -4.94 1.78
CA GLN A 88 5.88 -6.36 2.11
C GLN A 88 7.17 -6.98 2.69
N GLY A 89 8.20 -6.19 2.94
CA GLY A 89 9.46 -6.66 3.52
C GLY A 89 10.33 -7.45 2.54
N GLU A 90 10.10 -7.32 1.23
CA GLU A 90 10.89 -7.99 0.19
C GLU A 90 12.36 -7.51 0.26
N SER A 91 13.29 -8.44 0.39
CA SER A 91 14.71 -8.14 0.66
C SER A 91 15.37 -7.26 -0.40
N MET A 92 14.94 -7.37 -1.65
CA MET A 92 15.47 -6.58 -2.76
C MET A 92 14.76 -5.24 -2.99
N ALA A 93 13.67 -4.98 -2.28
CA ALA A 93 12.92 -3.74 -2.41
C ALA A 93 13.69 -2.55 -1.81
N ALA A 94 13.35 -1.35 -2.26
CA ALA A 94 14.12 -0.16 -1.89
C ALA A 94 14.08 0.12 -0.38
N LEU A 95 12.91 0.02 0.27
CA LEU A 95 12.81 0.25 1.71
C LEU A 95 13.62 -0.77 2.52
N SER A 96 13.56 -2.05 2.18
CA SER A 96 14.35 -3.10 2.88
C SER A 96 15.85 -2.85 2.74
N ARG A 97 16.30 -2.38 1.58
CA ARG A 97 17.69 -2.00 1.35
C ARG A 97 18.10 -0.75 2.14
N MET A 98 17.18 0.22 2.30
CA MET A 98 17.40 1.38 3.17
C MET A 98 17.50 0.96 4.64
N ALA A 99 16.61 0.06 5.09
CA ALA A 99 16.63 -0.48 6.45
C ALA A 99 17.94 -1.22 6.78
N ALA A 100 18.49 -1.96 5.81
CA ALA A 100 19.73 -2.72 5.94
C ALA A 100 21.01 -1.90 5.64
N ASP A 101 20.94 -0.59 5.42
CA ASP A 101 22.05 0.30 5.03
C ASP A 101 22.79 -0.09 3.74
N VAL A 102 22.14 -0.83 2.86
CA VAL A 102 22.71 -1.22 1.55
C VAL A 102 22.15 -0.44 0.37
N HIS A 103 21.30 0.56 0.64
CA HIS A 103 20.78 1.46 -0.37
C HIS A 103 21.82 2.52 -0.75
N ARG A 104 22.12 2.66 -2.06
CA ARG A 104 23.25 3.48 -2.52
C ARG A 104 23.07 5.00 -2.32
N LYS A 105 21.83 5.50 -2.32
CA LYS A 105 21.55 6.94 -2.39
C LYS A 105 20.74 7.46 -1.21
N VAL A 106 20.09 6.60 -0.44
CA VAL A 106 19.25 7.00 0.69
C VAL A 106 19.67 6.25 1.94
N THR A 107 19.99 7.01 2.97
CA THR A 107 20.24 6.53 4.34
C THR A 107 19.09 6.95 5.23
N ILE A 108 18.59 6.04 6.04
CA ILE A 108 17.57 6.33 7.06
C ILE A 108 18.21 7.17 8.17
N GLN A 109 17.54 8.24 8.55
CA GLN A 109 17.99 9.14 9.59
C GLN A 109 17.12 9.03 10.84
N PRO A 110 17.69 9.31 12.04
CA PRO A 110 16.86 9.55 13.21
C PRO A 110 15.83 10.65 12.89
N ASN A 111 14.61 10.50 13.34
CA ASN A 111 13.48 11.38 13.06
C ASN A 111 12.85 11.26 11.66
N ASP A 112 13.31 10.37 10.78
CA ASP A 112 12.50 10.05 9.61
C ASP A 112 11.15 9.46 10.04
N THR A 113 10.09 9.82 9.33
CA THR A 113 8.79 9.18 9.51
C THR A 113 8.52 8.25 8.34
N ILE A 114 8.41 6.96 8.64
CA ILE A 114 8.24 5.91 7.64
C ILE A 114 6.83 5.34 7.74
N ILE A 115 6.10 5.36 6.64
CA ILE A 115 4.70 4.95 6.57
C ILE A 115 4.59 3.70 5.70
N PHE A 116 4.10 2.61 6.29
CA PHE A 116 3.68 1.44 5.56
C PHE A 116 2.22 1.62 5.13
N SER A 117 2.01 1.93 3.87
CA SER A 117 0.68 2.19 3.32
C SER A 117 0.06 0.94 2.69
N SER A 118 0.27 -0.20 3.30
CA SER A 118 -0.36 -1.49 2.97
C SER A 118 -0.23 -2.44 4.15
N ASN A 119 -1.20 -3.32 4.34
CA ASN A 119 -1.08 -4.41 5.30
C ASN A 119 -0.19 -5.53 4.74
N PRO A 120 0.50 -6.30 5.59
CA PRO A 120 1.21 -7.48 5.15
C PRO A 120 0.26 -8.47 4.46
N ILE A 121 0.69 -9.00 3.33
CA ILE A 121 0.05 -10.17 2.73
C ILE A 121 0.32 -11.35 3.67
N PRO A 122 -0.67 -12.25 3.92
CA PRO A 122 -0.46 -13.43 4.74
C PRO A 122 0.82 -14.19 4.34
N GLY A 123 1.71 -14.41 5.31
CA GLY A 123 3.03 -15.01 5.12
C GLY A 123 4.19 -14.02 5.09
N ASN A 124 3.94 -12.74 4.89
CA ASN A 124 4.97 -11.69 4.86
C ASN A 124 5.19 -11.01 6.23
N GLU A 125 4.41 -11.36 7.26
CA GLU A 125 4.40 -10.67 8.55
C GLU A 125 5.79 -10.61 9.20
N LYS A 126 6.53 -11.73 9.13
CA LYS A 126 7.90 -11.81 9.68
C LYS A 126 8.87 -10.89 8.93
N ALA A 127 8.76 -10.85 7.59
CA ALA A 127 9.62 -10.01 6.77
C ALA A 127 9.34 -8.52 7.00
N VAL A 128 8.06 -8.14 7.07
CA VAL A 128 7.64 -6.76 7.37
C VAL A 128 8.07 -6.37 8.79
N SER A 129 7.83 -7.24 9.79
CA SER A 129 8.25 -7.00 11.18
C SER A 129 9.77 -6.79 11.29
N LYS A 130 10.57 -7.57 10.57
CA LYS A 130 12.02 -7.40 10.53
C LYS A 130 12.40 -6.00 10.01
N VAL A 131 11.84 -5.57 8.90
CA VAL A 131 12.13 -4.24 8.32
C VAL A 131 11.70 -3.13 9.28
N ILE A 132 10.52 -3.24 9.91
CA ILE A 132 10.05 -2.28 10.92
C ILE A 132 11.06 -2.17 12.07
N ASN A 133 11.53 -3.31 12.59
CA ASN A 133 12.51 -3.32 13.68
C ASN A 133 13.84 -2.66 13.26
N GLU A 134 14.35 -2.98 12.08
CA GLU A 134 15.59 -2.37 11.55
C GLU A 134 15.47 -0.84 11.42
N LEU A 135 14.31 -0.36 10.91
CA LEU A 135 14.02 1.07 10.80
C LEU A 135 13.90 1.75 12.17
N SER A 136 13.21 1.10 13.12
CA SER A 136 13.05 1.60 14.49
C SER A 136 14.39 1.68 15.23
N MET A 137 15.28 0.71 15.03
CA MET A 137 16.64 0.72 15.60
C MET A 137 17.49 1.90 15.11
N LYS A 138 17.17 2.47 13.95
CA LYS A 138 17.80 3.68 13.41
C LYS A 138 17.21 4.98 13.95
N GLY A 139 16.25 4.90 14.86
CA GLY A 139 15.56 6.05 15.44
C GLY A 139 14.46 6.63 14.57
N ALA A 140 14.07 5.94 13.49
CA ALA A 140 12.95 6.36 12.66
C ALA A 140 11.60 6.08 13.34
N LYS A 141 10.64 6.99 13.16
CA LYS A 141 9.25 6.76 13.57
C LYS A 141 8.56 5.93 12.50
N VAL A 142 8.06 4.75 12.85
CA VAL A 142 7.34 3.88 11.91
C VAL A 142 5.84 3.93 12.18
N ILE A 143 5.06 4.28 11.16
CA ILE A 143 3.60 4.26 11.14
C ILE A 143 3.18 3.06 10.31
N PHE A 144 2.60 2.06 10.96
CA PHE A 144 2.26 0.78 10.35
C PHE A 144 0.77 0.45 10.39
N GLN A 145 -0.02 1.15 11.21
CA GLN A 145 -1.46 0.92 11.37
C GLN A 145 -2.25 2.11 10.87
N ASP A 146 -3.51 1.88 10.47
CA ASP A 146 -4.53 2.88 10.09
C ASP A 146 -4.30 3.65 8.78
N VAL A 147 -3.34 3.24 7.95
CA VAL A 147 -3.05 3.91 6.67
C VAL A 147 -3.59 3.14 5.46
N HIS A 148 -4.07 1.92 5.66
CA HIS A 148 -4.58 1.08 4.59
C HIS A 148 -6.10 0.96 4.63
N VAL A 149 -6.73 1.49 3.60
CA VAL A 149 -8.13 1.14 3.29
C VAL A 149 -8.08 -0.09 2.39
N SER A 150 -8.63 -1.22 2.88
CA SER A 150 -8.75 -2.44 2.09
C SER A 150 -9.64 -2.21 0.87
N GLY A 151 -9.24 -2.72 -0.29
CA GLY A 151 -10.10 -2.78 -1.46
C GLY A 151 -11.05 -3.99 -1.46
N HIS A 152 -10.95 -4.85 -0.42
CA HIS A 152 -11.84 -5.99 -0.24
C HIS A 152 -13.10 -5.58 0.48
N ALA A 153 -14.24 -6.11 0.03
CA ALA A 153 -15.53 -5.86 0.66
C ALA A 153 -15.54 -6.42 2.10
N CYS A 154 -16.05 -5.63 3.03
CA CYS A 154 -16.36 -6.10 4.39
C CYS A 154 -17.68 -6.88 4.41
N LEU A 155 -17.99 -7.50 5.56
CA LEU A 155 -19.17 -8.34 5.72
C LEU A 155 -20.47 -7.65 5.26
N GLU A 156 -20.68 -6.41 5.67
CA GLU A 156 -21.91 -5.67 5.36
C GLU A 156 -21.97 -5.26 3.89
N GLU A 157 -20.85 -4.97 3.25
CA GLU A 157 -20.76 -4.69 1.82
C GLU A 157 -21.07 -5.96 0.99
N VAL A 158 -20.56 -7.13 1.43
CA VAL A 158 -20.92 -8.42 0.81
C VAL A 158 -22.43 -8.65 0.91
N LYS A 159 -23.02 -8.46 2.10
CA LYS A 159 -24.47 -8.58 2.29
C LYS A 159 -25.24 -7.62 1.38
N LEU A 160 -24.80 -6.37 1.29
CA LEU A 160 -25.44 -5.36 0.44
C LEU A 160 -25.44 -5.79 -1.02
N ILE A 161 -24.30 -6.22 -1.56
CA ILE A 161 -24.18 -6.64 -2.96
C ILE A 161 -25.09 -7.84 -3.27
N TYR A 162 -25.06 -8.87 -2.42
CA TYR A 162 -25.95 -10.03 -2.61
C TYR A 162 -27.43 -9.66 -2.48
N GLY A 163 -27.78 -8.75 -1.53
CA GLY A 163 -29.13 -8.27 -1.33
C GLY A 163 -29.68 -7.47 -2.52
N VAL A 164 -28.80 -6.68 -3.19
CA VAL A 164 -29.18 -5.90 -4.39
C VAL A 164 -29.25 -6.79 -5.64
N VAL A 165 -28.22 -7.61 -5.87
CA VAL A 165 -28.08 -8.44 -7.08
C VAL A 165 -29.05 -9.63 -7.05
N ARG A 166 -29.30 -10.22 -5.86
CA ARG A 166 -30.13 -11.43 -5.65
C ARG A 166 -29.77 -12.56 -6.62
N PRO A 167 -28.50 -12.98 -6.67
CA PRO A 167 -28.09 -13.99 -7.64
C PRO A 167 -28.70 -15.35 -7.32
N LYS A 168 -28.95 -16.16 -8.36
CA LYS A 168 -29.41 -17.54 -8.20
C LYS A 168 -28.31 -18.46 -7.66
N TYR A 169 -27.06 -18.20 -8.04
CA TYR A 169 -25.89 -18.99 -7.67
C TYR A 169 -24.83 -18.09 -7.06
N ALA A 170 -24.01 -18.66 -6.17
CA ALA A 170 -22.90 -17.96 -5.55
C ALA A 170 -21.62 -18.81 -5.58
N ILE A 171 -20.51 -18.18 -5.92
CA ILE A 171 -19.17 -18.79 -5.89
C ILE A 171 -18.28 -17.88 -5.06
N PRO A 172 -18.06 -18.20 -3.77
CA PRO A 172 -17.06 -17.49 -2.96
C PRO A 172 -15.68 -17.62 -3.59
N VAL A 173 -14.96 -16.49 -3.71
CA VAL A 173 -13.61 -16.45 -4.28
C VAL A 173 -12.70 -15.62 -3.39
N HIS A 174 -11.39 -15.83 -3.55
CA HIS A 174 -10.33 -15.09 -2.88
C HIS A 174 -10.21 -15.37 -1.38
N GLY A 175 -9.18 -16.08 -1.02
CA GLY A 175 -8.84 -16.43 0.35
C GLY A 175 -8.62 -17.93 0.55
N GLU A 176 -8.38 -18.32 1.79
CA GLU A 176 -8.29 -19.72 2.21
C GLU A 176 -9.68 -20.34 2.33
N TYR A 177 -9.75 -21.67 2.41
CA TYR A 177 -11.01 -22.41 2.54
C TYR A 177 -11.91 -21.88 3.66
N ARG A 178 -11.33 -21.52 4.82
CA ARG A 178 -12.07 -20.92 5.95
C ARG A 178 -12.77 -19.60 5.58
N HIS A 179 -12.15 -18.78 4.75
CA HIS A 179 -12.72 -17.49 4.29
C HIS A 179 -13.88 -17.74 3.31
N LEU A 180 -13.70 -18.70 2.39
CA LEU A 180 -14.76 -19.08 1.45
C LEU A 180 -15.95 -19.69 2.19
N THR A 181 -15.70 -20.50 3.24
CA THR A 181 -16.74 -21.08 4.10
C THR A 181 -17.48 -19.99 4.87
N ALA A 182 -16.77 -19.02 5.44
CA ALA A 182 -17.40 -17.90 6.13
C ALA A 182 -18.31 -17.10 5.17
N GLN A 183 -17.84 -16.80 3.97
CA GLN A 183 -18.67 -16.13 2.96
C GLN A 183 -19.86 -16.98 2.54
N LYS A 184 -19.71 -18.30 2.40
CA LYS A 184 -20.82 -19.22 2.14
C LYS A 184 -21.93 -19.07 3.20
N HIS A 185 -21.60 -19.07 4.47
CA HIS A 185 -22.61 -18.90 5.54
C HIS A 185 -23.33 -17.55 5.44
N VAL A 186 -22.60 -16.47 5.17
CA VAL A 186 -23.24 -15.16 4.95
C VAL A 186 -24.25 -15.20 3.82
N VAL A 187 -23.92 -15.89 2.74
CA VAL A 187 -24.80 -16.00 1.56
C VAL A 187 -25.99 -16.93 1.82
N GLU A 188 -25.81 -18.00 2.60
CA GLU A 188 -26.90 -18.87 3.09
C GLU A 188 -27.89 -18.06 3.95
N ASP A 189 -27.40 -17.24 4.88
CA ASP A 189 -28.22 -16.38 5.75
C ASP A 189 -29.04 -15.36 4.94
N LEU A 190 -28.58 -14.99 3.75
CA LEU A 190 -29.32 -14.11 2.83
C LEU A 190 -30.35 -14.86 1.96
N GLY A 191 -30.50 -16.17 2.17
CA GLY A 191 -31.55 -16.99 1.55
C GLY A 191 -31.15 -17.68 0.25
N ILE A 192 -29.87 -17.73 -0.14
CA ILE A 192 -29.42 -18.55 -1.27
C ILE A 192 -29.32 -20.00 -0.79
N PRO A 193 -30.01 -20.96 -1.47
CA PRO A 193 -29.98 -22.37 -1.09
C PRO A 193 -28.54 -22.94 -1.11
N LYS A 194 -28.22 -23.83 -0.17
CA LYS A 194 -26.88 -24.44 -0.03
C LYS A 194 -26.38 -25.11 -1.29
N GLU A 195 -27.27 -25.75 -2.03
CA GLU A 195 -27.01 -26.42 -3.30
C GLU A 195 -26.64 -25.45 -4.43
N ASN A 196 -26.91 -24.17 -4.26
CA ASN A 196 -26.59 -23.11 -5.20
C ASN A 196 -25.31 -22.34 -4.83
N ILE A 197 -24.58 -22.75 -3.78
CA ILE A 197 -23.36 -22.10 -3.33
C ILE A 197 -22.19 -23.07 -3.48
N PHE A 198 -21.24 -22.72 -4.35
CA PHE A 198 -20.15 -23.60 -4.77
C PHE A 198 -18.81 -23.08 -4.24
N ILE A 199 -18.18 -23.81 -3.30
CA ILE A 199 -16.78 -23.59 -2.93
C ILE A 199 -15.93 -24.45 -3.84
N LEU A 200 -15.20 -23.84 -4.75
CA LEU A 200 -14.39 -24.51 -5.75
C LEU A 200 -12.92 -24.56 -5.30
N ALA A 201 -12.31 -25.72 -5.42
CA ALA A 201 -10.85 -25.90 -5.32
C ALA A 201 -10.21 -25.83 -6.71
N SER A 202 -8.89 -25.63 -6.77
CA SER A 202 -8.15 -25.65 -8.03
C SER A 202 -8.40 -26.93 -8.79
N GLY A 203 -8.80 -26.83 -10.05
CA GLY A 203 -9.13 -27.98 -10.90
C GLY A 203 -10.59 -28.43 -10.87
N ASN A 204 -11.43 -27.85 -9.99
CA ASN A 204 -12.87 -28.11 -10.07
C ASN A 204 -13.50 -27.38 -11.25
N VAL A 205 -14.46 -28.02 -11.87
CA VAL A 205 -15.30 -27.49 -12.95
C VAL A 205 -16.74 -27.51 -12.47
N LEU A 206 -17.48 -26.44 -12.75
CA LEU A 206 -18.89 -26.27 -12.41
C LEU A 206 -19.73 -26.60 -13.64
#